data_a1d03d957730a34f4364d63b5dd61f5f
#
_entry.id   a1d03d957730a34f4364d63b5dd61f5f
#
_cell.length_a   1.000
_cell.length_b   1.000
_cell.length_c   1.000
_cell.angle_alpha   90.00
_cell.angle_beta   90.00
_cell.angle_gamma   90.00
#
_symmetry.space_group_name_H-M   'P 1'
#
loop_
_entity.id
_entity.type
_entity.pdbx_description
1 polymer ?
#
loop_
_entity_poly.entity_id
_entity_poly.type
_entity_poly.pdbx_seq_one_letter_code
_entity_poly.pdbx_strand_id
1 'polypeptide(L)'
;MLYSATINVMVKAARRAGRSLKRDLGEIEHLQVSLKGPANFVSLADKRAEEILYQDLAKARPGYGFVGEEGGTREGSDKSHTWIVDPLDGTTNFLHGIPQFAISIGLVREGTVIAGVIYNPANDELYIAERGKGAFLNDQRLRVAGRRQLNECVVACGLPHIGRGDHEEFRREMTAIQDRVAGLRRFGAASLDLAFVAAGRLDGYWERNLSPWDIAAGQIMVREAGGTVSDIDTPGDALVTGHVVCGNEFVHGELAKVLRKAA
;
A
#
# COMPACT_ATOMS: atom_id res chain seq x y z
N MET A 1 0.06 -8.17 -22.05
CA MET A 1 -0.61 -6.85 -22.14
C MET A 1 0.40 -5.77 -22.53
N LEU A 2 0.03 -4.76 -23.35
CA LEU A 2 0.90 -3.61 -23.63
C LEU A 2 0.65 -2.55 -22.55
N TYR A 3 1.59 -2.42 -21.63
CA TYR A 3 1.55 -1.37 -20.62
C TYR A 3 1.93 -0.01 -21.20
N SER A 4 1.46 1.07 -20.58
CA SER A 4 1.93 2.41 -20.92
C SER A 4 3.43 2.56 -20.63
N ALA A 5 4.04 3.58 -21.24
CA ALA A 5 5.45 3.90 -21.00
C ALA A 5 5.71 4.15 -19.49
N THR A 6 4.75 4.78 -18.80
CA THR A 6 4.83 5.05 -17.37
C THR A 6 4.84 3.75 -16.55
N ILE A 7 3.87 2.86 -16.78
CA ILE A 7 3.79 1.57 -16.09
C ILE A 7 5.03 0.73 -16.37
N ASN A 8 5.53 0.69 -17.62
CA ASN A 8 6.75 -0.05 -17.95
C ASN A 8 7.97 0.42 -17.14
N VAL A 9 8.11 1.74 -16.93
CA VAL A 9 9.17 2.32 -16.10
C VAL A 9 9.03 1.85 -14.65
N MET A 10 7.82 1.97 -14.07
CA MET A 10 7.54 1.56 -12.69
C MET A 10 7.78 0.07 -12.47
N VAL A 11 7.28 -0.78 -13.37
CA VAL A 11 7.46 -2.26 -13.30
C VAL A 11 8.93 -2.65 -13.40
N LYS A 12 9.69 -2.01 -14.30
CA LYS A 12 11.13 -2.26 -14.43
C LYS A 12 11.87 -1.92 -13.13
N ALA A 13 11.59 -0.76 -12.55
CA ALA A 13 12.17 -0.32 -11.29
C ALA A 13 11.79 -1.28 -10.13
N ALA A 14 10.49 -1.60 -9.97
CA ALA A 14 10.01 -2.50 -8.94
C ALA A 14 10.66 -3.90 -9.04
N ARG A 15 10.71 -4.48 -10.23
CA ARG A 15 11.36 -5.79 -10.44
C ARG A 15 12.86 -5.77 -10.17
N ARG A 16 13.56 -4.65 -10.46
CA ARG A 16 14.98 -4.51 -10.18
C ARG A 16 15.25 -4.44 -8.67
N ALA A 17 14.50 -3.61 -7.94
CA ALA A 17 14.58 -3.52 -6.49
C ALA A 17 14.14 -4.84 -5.82
N GLY A 18 13.06 -5.49 -6.32
CA GLY A 18 12.59 -6.77 -5.82
C GLY A 18 13.59 -7.92 -5.93
N ARG A 19 14.44 -7.92 -6.97
CA ARG A 19 15.55 -8.90 -7.04
C ARG A 19 16.57 -8.68 -5.92
N SER A 20 16.83 -7.43 -5.54
CA SER A 20 17.71 -7.14 -4.38
C SER A 20 17.07 -7.63 -3.08
N LEU A 21 15.80 -7.29 -2.85
CA LEU A 21 15.07 -7.73 -1.65
C LEU A 21 14.98 -9.25 -1.55
N LYS A 22 14.73 -9.95 -2.67
CA LYS A 22 14.66 -11.42 -2.68
C LYS A 22 15.99 -12.08 -2.32
N ARG A 23 17.13 -11.51 -2.75
CA ARG A 23 18.45 -11.95 -2.34
C ARG A 23 18.66 -11.70 -0.84
N ASP A 24 18.35 -10.49 -0.40
CA ASP A 24 18.55 -10.07 1.00
C ASP A 24 17.62 -10.87 1.96
N LEU A 25 16.43 -11.31 1.51
CA LEU A 25 15.54 -12.23 2.24
C LEU A 25 16.20 -13.59 2.51
N GLY A 26 17.04 -14.08 1.60
CA GLY A 26 17.81 -15.31 1.80
C GLY A 26 18.98 -15.17 2.78
N GLU A 27 19.32 -13.95 3.17
CA GLU A 27 20.49 -13.61 3.99
C GLU A 27 20.11 -12.77 5.24
N ILE A 28 18.86 -12.90 5.72
CA ILE A 28 18.30 -12.04 6.78
C ILE A 28 19.17 -12.02 8.05
N GLU A 29 19.75 -13.16 8.44
CA GLU A 29 20.60 -13.28 9.64
C GLU A 29 21.86 -12.38 9.57
N HIS A 30 22.24 -11.94 8.38
CA HIS A 30 23.41 -11.08 8.13
C HIS A 30 23.04 -9.62 7.85
N LEU A 31 21.73 -9.28 7.79
CA LEU A 31 21.31 -7.92 7.52
C LEU A 31 21.57 -7.01 8.71
N GLN A 32 22.19 -5.85 8.44
CA GLN A 32 22.27 -4.78 9.41
C GLN A 32 20.89 -4.13 9.57
N VAL A 33 20.35 -4.21 10.78
CA VAL A 33 19.04 -3.67 11.15
C VAL A 33 19.24 -2.55 12.17
N SER A 34 18.50 -1.47 12.01
CA SER A 34 18.44 -0.38 12.98
C SER A 34 16.98 -0.01 13.27
N LEU A 35 16.76 0.69 14.38
CA LEU A 35 15.45 1.21 14.76
C LEU A 35 15.35 2.69 14.36
N LYS A 36 14.29 3.07 13.63
CA LYS A 36 13.90 4.47 13.43
C LYS A 36 13.14 5.01 14.66
N GLY A 37 12.56 4.10 15.46
CA GLY A 37 11.79 4.37 16.67
C GLY A 37 11.30 3.07 17.29
N PRO A 38 10.50 3.09 18.37
CA PRO A 38 9.96 1.88 18.98
C PRO A 38 9.21 1.03 17.94
N ALA A 39 9.63 -0.24 17.78
CA ALA A 39 9.08 -1.19 16.78
C ALA A 39 9.06 -0.70 15.32
N ASN A 40 9.82 0.33 14.98
CA ASN A 40 9.98 0.83 13.62
C ASN A 40 11.38 0.49 13.11
N PHE A 41 11.48 -0.56 12.33
CA PHE A 41 12.72 -1.11 11.82
C PHE A 41 13.08 -0.52 10.46
N VAL A 42 14.36 -0.38 10.21
CA VAL A 42 14.92 -0.15 8.89
C VAL A 42 16.14 -1.03 8.71
N SER A 43 16.30 -1.60 7.56
CA SER A 43 17.47 -2.37 7.19
C SER A 43 18.25 -1.72 6.05
N LEU A 44 19.45 -2.23 5.78
CA LEU A 44 20.18 -1.84 4.57
C LEU A 44 19.42 -2.25 3.29
N ALA A 45 18.51 -3.24 3.39
CA ALA A 45 17.69 -3.68 2.26
C ALA A 45 16.73 -2.58 1.82
N ASP A 46 16.03 -1.91 2.78
CA ASP A 46 15.12 -0.79 2.52
C ASP A 46 15.85 0.33 1.77
N LYS A 47 16.95 0.82 2.34
CA LYS A 47 17.75 1.92 1.77
C LYS A 47 18.31 1.59 0.38
N ARG A 48 18.77 0.36 0.19
CA ARG A 48 19.27 -0.11 -1.11
C ARG A 48 18.14 -0.19 -2.13
N ALA A 49 16.99 -0.71 -1.74
CA ALA A 49 15.83 -0.79 -2.60
C ALA A 49 15.36 0.60 -3.02
N GLU A 50 15.28 1.57 -2.08
CA GLU A 50 14.90 2.94 -2.40
C GLU A 50 15.88 3.61 -3.37
N GLU A 51 17.17 3.46 -3.16
CA GLU A 51 18.17 4.03 -4.07
C GLU A 51 18.06 3.45 -5.49
N ILE A 52 17.81 2.12 -5.62
CA ILE A 52 17.56 1.49 -6.92
C ILE A 52 16.32 2.09 -7.59
N LEU A 53 15.23 2.25 -6.84
CA LEU A 53 13.98 2.82 -7.33
C LEU A 53 14.17 4.27 -7.77
N TYR A 54 14.81 5.08 -6.93
CA TYR A 54 15.10 6.47 -7.25
C TYR A 54 15.92 6.60 -8.55
N GLN A 55 17.03 5.85 -8.67
CA GLN A 55 17.88 5.90 -9.86
C GLN A 55 17.14 5.56 -11.13
N ASP A 56 16.32 4.48 -11.13
CA ASP A 56 15.60 4.05 -12.33
C ASP A 56 14.46 5.03 -12.69
N LEU A 57 13.71 5.51 -11.70
CA LEU A 57 12.61 6.44 -11.90
C LEU A 57 13.11 7.83 -12.34
N ALA A 58 14.12 8.38 -11.67
CA ALA A 58 14.72 9.67 -12.00
C ALA A 58 15.40 9.64 -13.38
N LYS A 59 16.07 8.54 -13.74
CA LYS A 59 16.65 8.37 -15.09
C LYS A 59 15.59 8.38 -16.18
N ALA A 60 14.43 7.77 -15.92
CA ALA A 60 13.35 7.70 -16.89
C ALA A 60 12.54 9.01 -16.99
N ARG A 61 12.45 9.76 -15.89
CA ARG A 61 11.70 11.04 -15.78
C ARG A 61 12.48 12.03 -14.92
N PRO A 62 13.54 12.66 -15.48
CA PRO A 62 14.47 13.47 -14.68
C PRO A 62 13.86 14.70 -14.02
N GLY A 63 12.71 15.17 -14.52
CA GLY A 63 12.02 16.34 -13.97
C GLY A 63 11.07 16.06 -12.82
N TYR A 64 10.68 14.80 -12.61
CA TYR A 64 9.66 14.47 -11.60
C TYR A 64 10.21 14.57 -10.17
N GLY A 65 9.35 15.01 -9.23
CA GLY A 65 9.63 14.92 -7.80
C GLY A 65 9.63 13.47 -7.32
N PHE A 66 10.23 13.25 -6.15
CA PHE A 66 10.28 11.94 -5.50
C PHE A 66 10.06 12.09 -4.00
N VAL A 67 9.16 11.31 -3.44
CA VAL A 67 8.91 11.19 -2.01
C VAL A 67 9.09 9.72 -1.65
N GLY A 68 10.13 9.43 -0.90
CA GLY A 68 10.45 8.09 -0.41
C GLY A 68 10.37 8.00 1.10
N GLU A 69 10.15 6.81 1.61
CA GLU A 69 10.10 6.56 3.05
C GLU A 69 11.45 6.79 3.73
N GLU A 70 12.54 6.37 3.09
CA GLU A 70 13.88 6.34 3.68
C GLU A 70 14.66 7.64 3.46
N GLY A 71 14.61 8.16 2.24
CA GLY A 71 15.38 9.33 1.80
C GLY A 71 14.59 10.64 1.82
N GLY A 72 13.28 10.58 2.16
CA GLY A 72 12.43 11.75 2.22
C GLY A 72 12.13 12.36 0.85
N THR A 73 11.94 13.68 0.81
CA THR A 73 11.52 14.40 -0.39
C THR A 73 12.69 14.92 -1.20
N ARG A 74 12.67 14.67 -2.50
CA ARG A 74 13.58 15.24 -3.51
C ARG A 74 12.75 16.00 -4.54
N GLU A 75 12.92 17.32 -4.55
CA GLU A 75 12.18 18.20 -5.45
C GLU A 75 12.56 18.00 -6.91
N GLY A 76 11.57 17.90 -7.79
CA GLY A 76 11.78 17.90 -9.25
C GLY A 76 11.63 19.28 -9.86
N SER A 77 12.09 19.45 -11.11
CA SER A 77 11.83 20.65 -11.91
C SER A 77 10.41 20.71 -12.45
N ASP A 78 9.79 19.55 -12.71
CA ASP A 78 8.37 19.41 -13.02
C ASP A 78 7.57 19.34 -11.71
N LYS A 79 6.92 20.44 -11.37
CA LYS A 79 6.12 20.54 -10.14
C LYS A 79 4.77 19.83 -10.23
N SER A 80 4.41 19.31 -11.40
CA SER A 80 3.12 18.63 -11.60
C SER A 80 3.17 17.13 -11.27
N HIS A 81 4.35 16.49 -11.34
CA HIS A 81 4.47 15.03 -11.15
C HIS A 81 5.40 14.68 -9.99
N THR A 82 4.96 13.72 -9.17
CA THR A 82 5.75 13.21 -8.03
C THR A 82 5.60 11.70 -7.91
N TRP A 83 6.72 11.00 -7.83
CA TRP A 83 6.78 9.61 -7.42
C TRP A 83 6.62 9.54 -5.90
N ILE A 84 5.74 8.65 -5.43
CA ILE A 84 5.58 8.34 -4.00
C ILE A 84 5.92 6.86 -3.84
N VAL A 85 6.94 6.56 -3.02
CA VAL A 85 7.59 5.25 -3.02
C VAL A 85 7.78 4.73 -1.60
N ASP A 86 7.32 3.50 -1.38
CA ASP A 86 7.75 2.65 -0.28
C ASP A 86 8.64 1.55 -0.85
N PRO A 87 9.93 1.52 -0.47
CA PRO A 87 10.86 0.51 -0.97
C PRO A 87 10.61 -0.89 -0.40
N LEU A 88 10.00 -0.98 0.78
CA LEU A 88 9.75 -2.24 1.50
C LEU A 88 8.61 -2.10 2.52
N ASP A 89 7.37 -1.99 2.05
CA ASP A 89 6.20 -2.10 2.92
C ASP A 89 6.15 -3.49 3.56
N GLY A 90 6.01 -3.52 4.89
CA GLY A 90 6.08 -4.75 5.68
C GLY A 90 7.50 -5.13 6.12
N THR A 91 8.37 -4.16 6.44
CA THR A 91 9.75 -4.38 6.92
C THR A 91 9.82 -5.39 8.05
N THR A 92 8.91 -5.35 9.03
CA THR A 92 8.86 -6.33 10.11
C THR A 92 8.64 -7.75 9.59
N ASN A 93 7.71 -7.94 8.64
CA ASN A 93 7.48 -9.25 8.01
C ASN A 93 8.74 -9.72 7.29
N PHE A 94 9.36 -8.84 6.51
CA PHE A 94 10.59 -9.14 5.79
C PHE A 94 11.69 -9.62 6.73
N LEU A 95 11.95 -8.91 7.84
CA LEU A 95 12.96 -9.25 8.84
C LEU A 95 12.70 -10.57 9.57
N HIS A 96 11.45 -11.03 9.59
CA HIS A 96 11.05 -12.32 10.16
C HIS A 96 10.88 -13.42 9.11
N GLY A 97 11.26 -13.19 7.84
CA GLY A 97 11.13 -14.18 6.77
C GLY A 97 9.68 -14.47 6.35
N ILE A 98 8.73 -13.62 6.76
CA ILE A 98 7.32 -13.75 6.40
C ILE A 98 7.13 -13.18 4.99
N PRO A 99 6.63 -13.97 3.99
CA PRO A 99 6.58 -13.55 2.58
C PRO A 99 5.43 -12.57 2.28
N GLN A 100 5.17 -11.65 3.21
CA GLN A 100 4.09 -10.64 3.16
C GLN A 100 4.70 -9.24 3.27
N PHE A 101 5.36 -8.82 2.19
CA PHE A 101 5.98 -7.51 2.03
C PHE A 101 5.98 -7.12 0.56
N ALA A 102 6.08 -5.84 0.26
CA ALA A 102 6.03 -5.36 -1.12
C ALA A 102 6.80 -4.07 -1.34
N ILE A 103 7.13 -3.81 -2.61
CA ILE A 103 7.51 -2.50 -3.12
C ILE A 103 6.23 -1.79 -3.57
N SER A 104 6.01 -0.57 -3.12
CA SER A 104 4.89 0.28 -3.51
C SER A 104 5.39 1.52 -4.25
N ILE A 105 4.88 1.78 -5.45
CA ILE A 105 5.21 2.94 -6.28
C ILE A 105 3.92 3.59 -6.74
N GLY A 106 3.65 4.80 -6.31
CA GLY A 106 2.59 5.66 -6.81
C GLY A 106 3.13 6.77 -7.70
N LEU A 107 2.38 7.18 -8.71
CA LEU A 107 2.63 8.41 -9.45
C LEU A 107 1.47 9.37 -9.23
N VAL A 108 1.77 10.50 -8.63
CA VAL A 108 0.83 11.61 -8.45
C VAL A 108 1.06 12.66 -9.51
N ARG A 109 -0.02 13.17 -10.08
CA ARG A 109 -0.03 14.33 -10.95
C ARG A 109 -1.04 15.34 -10.42
N GLU A 110 -0.56 16.56 -10.11
CA GLU A 110 -1.42 17.66 -9.63
C GLU A 110 -2.33 17.23 -8.47
N GLY A 111 -1.74 16.55 -7.47
CA GLY A 111 -2.45 16.03 -6.29
C GLY A 111 -3.28 14.77 -6.51
N THR A 112 -3.37 14.24 -7.73
CA THR A 112 -4.15 13.05 -8.05
C THR A 112 -3.26 11.86 -8.38
N VAL A 113 -3.48 10.71 -7.76
CA VAL A 113 -2.79 9.47 -8.14
C VAL A 113 -3.28 9.00 -9.51
N ILE A 114 -2.36 8.84 -10.46
CA ILE A 114 -2.66 8.46 -11.85
C ILE A 114 -2.13 7.09 -12.25
N ALA A 115 -1.14 6.55 -11.52
CA ALA A 115 -0.61 5.20 -11.73
C ALA A 115 -0.11 4.61 -10.41
N GLY A 116 -0.18 3.30 -10.30
CA GLY A 116 0.30 2.55 -9.13
C GLY A 116 0.87 1.19 -9.54
N VAL A 117 1.95 0.80 -8.88
CA VAL A 117 2.54 -0.54 -8.97
C VAL A 117 2.84 -1.01 -7.56
N ILE A 118 2.38 -2.21 -7.21
CA ILE A 118 2.76 -2.93 -5.99
C ILE A 118 3.34 -4.28 -6.42
N TYR A 119 4.52 -4.59 -5.94
CA TYR A 119 5.20 -5.84 -6.28
C TYR A 119 5.63 -6.59 -5.04
N ASN A 120 5.04 -7.77 -4.82
CA ASN A 120 5.51 -8.74 -3.84
C ASN A 120 6.55 -9.65 -4.49
N PRO A 121 7.85 -9.48 -4.20
CA PRO A 121 8.89 -10.29 -4.84
C PRO A 121 8.96 -11.72 -4.31
N ALA A 122 8.45 -12.01 -3.11
CA ALA A 122 8.46 -13.35 -2.55
C ALA A 122 7.54 -14.29 -3.34
N ASN A 123 6.36 -13.81 -3.73
CA ASN A 123 5.34 -14.58 -4.45
C ASN A 123 5.30 -14.29 -5.96
N ASP A 124 6.14 -13.36 -6.45
CA ASP A 124 6.11 -12.82 -7.82
C ASP A 124 4.71 -12.30 -8.24
N GLU A 125 4.03 -11.63 -7.31
CA GLU A 125 2.76 -10.98 -7.54
C GLU A 125 2.97 -9.52 -7.91
N LEU A 126 2.63 -9.15 -9.15
CA LEU A 126 2.76 -7.81 -9.68
C LEU A 126 1.36 -7.21 -9.89
N TYR A 127 1.00 -6.25 -9.04
CA TYR A 127 -0.22 -5.47 -9.12
C TYR A 127 0.06 -4.15 -9.83
N ILE A 128 -0.83 -3.78 -10.77
CA ILE A 128 -0.67 -2.59 -11.61
C ILE A 128 -2.02 -1.90 -11.74
N ALA A 129 -2.03 -0.58 -11.64
CA ALA A 129 -3.20 0.22 -11.99
C ALA A 129 -2.78 1.50 -12.72
N GLU A 130 -3.58 1.94 -13.68
CA GLU A 130 -3.44 3.22 -14.36
C GLU A 130 -4.83 3.82 -14.54
N ARG A 131 -4.97 5.10 -14.24
CA ARG A 131 -6.25 5.82 -14.25
C ARG A 131 -6.99 5.65 -15.57
N GLY A 132 -8.23 5.14 -15.50
CA GLY A 132 -9.08 4.85 -16.64
C GLY A 132 -8.74 3.59 -17.43
N LYS A 133 -7.73 2.80 -16.99
CA LYS A 133 -7.32 1.57 -17.70
C LYS A 133 -7.60 0.28 -16.91
N GLY A 134 -7.96 0.41 -15.64
CA GLY A 134 -8.24 -0.70 -14.75
C GLY A 134 -7.03 -1.15 -13.94
N ALA A 135 -7.26 -2.11 -13.05
CA ALA A 135 -6.24 -2.76 -12.23
C ALA A 135 -6.01 -4.20 -12.67
N PHE A 136 -4.77 -4.69 -12.50
CA PHE A 136 -4.35 -6.02 -12.96
C PHE A 136 -3.38 -6.66 -11.98
N LEU A 137 -3.45 -7.99 -11.84
CA LEU A 137 -2.47 -8.84 -11.19
C LEU A 137 -1.90 -9.80 -12.23
N ASN A 138 -0.58 -9.76 -12.49
CA ASN A 138 0.08 -10.64 -13.45
C ASN A 138 -0.72 -10.76 -14.77
N ASP A 139 -1.09 -9.62 -15.37
CA ASP A 139 -1.90 -9.49 -16.59
C ASP A 139 -3.38 -9.88 -16.47
N GLN A 140 -3.86 -10.39 -15.35
CA GLN A 140 -5.27 -10.68 -15.10
C GLN A 140 -5.98 -9.45 -14.54
N ARG A 141 -7.10 -9.07 -15.15
CA ARG A 141 -7.89 -7.90 -14.72
C ARG A 141 -8.52 -8.14 -13.35
N LEU A 142 -8.34 -7.19 -12.46
CA LEU A 142 -8.90 -7.22 -11.11
C LEU A 142 -10.31 -6.64 -11.01
N ARG A 143 -11.05 -7.11 -10.02
CA ARG A 143 -12.32 -6.57 -9.55
C ARG A 143 -12.38 -6.75 -8.03
N VAL A 144 -12.90 -5.75 -7.33
CA VAL A 144 -13.24 -5.88 -5.92
C VAL A 144 -14.31 -6.96 -5.70
N ALA A 145 -14.36 -7.52 -4.50
CA ALA A 145 -15.35 -8.54 -4.15
C ALA A 145 -16.79 -8.03 -4.30
N GLY A 146 -17.72 -8.92 -4.64
CA GLY A 146 -19.12 -8.57 -4.85
C GLY A 146 -20.03 -8.75 -3.62
N ARG A 147 -19.50 -9.16 -2.44
CA ARG A 147 -20.27 -9.34 -1.21
C ARG A 147 -20.84 -8.01 -0.73
N ARG A 148 -22.03 -8.04 -0.16
CA ARG A 148 -22.76 -6.82 0.25
C ARG A 148 -23.09 -6.79 1.75
N GLN A 149 -22.93 -7.91 2.45
CA GLN A 149 -23.24 -8.03 3.87
C GLN A 149 -21.96 -8.27 4.65
N LEU A 150 -21.72 -7.49 5.72
CA LEU A 150 -20.50 -7.59 6.50
C LEU A 150 -20.29 -9.00 7.09
N ASN A 151 -21.34 -9.69 7.48
CA ASN A 151 -21.28 -11.04 8.03
C ASN A 151 -20.80 -12.12 7.04
N GLU A 152 -20.67 -11.78 5.76
CA GLU A 152 -20.08 -12.63 4.71
C GLU A 152 -18.65 -12.20 4.36
N CYS A 153 -18.19 -11.09 4.94
CA CYS A 153 -16.96 -10.42 4.52
C CYS A 153 -15.75 -10.83 5.35
N VAL A 154 -14.61 -10.96 4.68
CA VAL A 154 -13.29 -11.01 5.31
C VAL A 154 -12.64 -9.64 5.15
N VAL A 155 -12.36 -8.99 6.27
CA VAL A 155 -11.81 -7.64 6.32
C VAL A 155 -10.42 -7.66 6.93
N ALA A 156 -9.52 -6.82 6.43
CA ALA A 156 -8.22 -6.64 7.05
C ALA A 156 -8.11 -5.29 7.75
N CYS A 157 -7.16 -5.19 8.69
CA CYS A 157 -6.82 -3.95 9.38
C CYS A 157 -5.33 -3.86 9.67
N GLY A 158 -4.83 -2.64 9.81
CA GLY A 158 -3.56 -2.40 10.47
C GLY A 158 -3.70 -2.33 11.99
N LEU A 159 -2.60 -2.42 12.68
CA LEU A 159 -2.54 -2.31 14.14
C LEU A 159 -1.67 -1.12 14.54
N PRO A 160 -2.08 -0.32 15.52
CA PRO A 160 -1.15 0.58 16.17
C PRO A 160 -0.06 -0.26 16.85
N HIS A 161 1.17 0.25 16.82
CA HIS A 161 2.29 -0.42 17.46
C HIS A 161 2.92 0.47 18.53
N ILE A 162 3.90 -0.03 19.27
CA ILE A 162 4.56 0.71 20.34
C ILE A 162 5.04 2.06 19.84
N GLY A 163 4.53 3.14 20.42
CA GLY A 163 4.90 4.53 20.09
C GLY A 163 4.20 5.12 18.87
N ARG A 164 3.25 4.41 18.22
CA ARG A 164 2.49 4.92 17.07
C ARG A 164 1.02 4.53 17.14
N GLY A 165 0.15 5.52 16.89
CA GLY A 165 -1.29 5.35 16.81
C GLY A 165 -1.99 5.34 18.17
N ASP A 166 -3.32 5.36 18.15
CA ASP A 166 -4.19 5.29 19.33
C ASP A 166 -4.66 3.84 19.55
N HIS A 167 -4.14 3.20 20.60
CA HIS A 167 -4.47 1.80 20.93
C HIS A 167 -5.90 1.65 21.48
N GLU A 168 -6.45 2.67 22.15
CA GLU A 168 -7.81 2.63 22.67
C GLU A 168 -8.84 2.79 21.56
N GLU A 169 -8.63 3.75 20.65
CA GLU A 169 -9.45 3.91 19.46
C GLU A 169 -9.47 2.62 18.65
N PHE A 170 -8.31 2.04 18.37
CA PHE A 170 -8.22 0.79 17.61
C PHE A 170 -8.96 -0.36 18.29
N ARG A 171 -8.88 -0.50 19.64
CA ARG A 171 -9.62 -1.55 20.37
C ARG A 171 -11.13 -1.39 20.22
N ARG A 172 -11.64 -0.15 20.27
CA ARG A 172 -13.07 0.13 20.05
C ARG A 172 -13.47 -0.24 18.61
N GLU A 173 -12.69 0.19 17.61
CA GLU A 173 -12.92 -0.14 16.20
C GLU A 173 -12.89 -1.65 15.96
N MET A 174 -11.86 -2.33 16.43
CA MET A 174 -11.71 -3.78 16.27
C MET A 174 -12.91 -4.52 16.89
N THR A 175 -13.30 -4.17 18.13
CA THR A 175 -14.47 -4.76 18.81
C THR A 175 -15.74 -4.52 17.99
N ALA A 176 -15.94 -3.31 17.49
CA ALA A 176 -17.12 -2.97 16.72
C ALA A 176 -17.20 -3.74 15.38
N ILE A 177 -16.07 -4.02 14.75
CA ILE A 177 -16.02 -4.72 13.46
C ILE A 177 -16.07 -6.25 13.63
N GLN A 178 -15.32 -6.82 14.60
CA GLN A 178 -15.22 -8.28 14.74
C GLN A 178 -16.57 -8.97 14.92
N ASP A 179 -17.52 -8.31 15.59
CA ASP A 179 -18.86 -8.87 15.84
C ASP A 179 -19.79 -8.83 14.60
N ARG A 180 -19.29 -8.27 13.48
CA ARG A 180 -20.10 -8.04 12.26
C ARG A 180 -19.57 -8.74 11.03
N VAL A 181 -18.30 -9.17 11.04
CA VAL A 181 -17.65 -9.75 9.85
C VAL A 181 -17.41 -11.24 9.98
N ALA A 182 -17.33 -11.94 8.86
CA ALA A 182 -17.01 -13.39 8.84
C ALA A 182 -15.57 -13.65 9.32
N GLY A 183 -14.68 -12.67 9.24
CA GLY A 183 -13.33 -12.81 9.75
C GLY A 183 -12.49 -11.56 9.59
N LEU A 184 -11.55 -11.39 10.53
CA LEU A 184 -10.55 -10.33 10.49
C LEU A 184 -9.18 -10.91 10.12
N ARG A 185 -8.38 -10.08 9.45
CA ARG A 185 -6.98 -10.37 9.10
C ARG A 185 -6.09 -9.18 9.46
N ARG A 186 -4.85 -9.48 9.82
CA ARG A 186 -3.77 -8.50 9.98
C ARG A 186 -2.54 -9.05 9.29
N PHE A 187 -2.24 -8.54 8.08
CA PHE A 187 -1.12 -9.04 7.29
C PHE A 187 0.17 -8.22 7.49
N GLY A 188 0.06 -6.94 7.81
CA GLY A 188 1.18 -6.09 8.19
C GLY A 188 1.97 -5.50 7.03
N ALA A 189 1.28 -5.30 5.89
CA ALA A 189 1.78 -4.58 4.73
C ALA A 189 0.57 -3.89 4.07
N ALA A 190 0.41 -2.59 4.34
CA ALA A 190 -0.77 -1.82 3.97
C ALA A 190 -1.02 -1.78 2.46
N SER A 191 0.05 -1.65 1.67
CA SER A 191 -0.04 -1.67 0.21
C SER A 191 -0.58 -3.01 -0.30
N LEU A 192 -0.18 -4.15 0.28
CA LEU A 192 -0.70 -5.47 -0.07
C LEU A 192 -2.14 -5.65 0.40
N ASP A 193 -2.51 -5.14 1.57
CA ASP A 193 -3.90 -5.20 2.05
C ASP A 193 -4.84 -4.47 1.07
N LEU A 194 -4.45 -3.28 0.59
CA LEU A 194 -5.16 -2.54 -0.46
C LEU A 194 -5.20 -3.32 -1.79
N ALA A 195 -4.08 -3.93 -2.20
CA ALA A 195 -4.02 -4.75 -3.41
C ALA A 195 -4.92 -5.99 -3.30
N PHE A 196 -5.03 -6.59 -2.12
CA PHE A 196 -5.93 -7.73 -1.87
C PHE A 196 -7.40 -7.34 -1.93
N VAL A 197 -7.76 -6.12 -1.46
CA VAL A 197 -9.11 -5.58 -1.68
C VAL A 197 -9.38 -5.39 -3.18
N ALA A 198 -8.44 -4.81 -3.92
CA ALA A 198 -8.57 -4.63 -5.37
C ALA A 198 -8.71 -5.97 -6.12
N ALA A 199 -8.09 -7.03 -5.61
CA ALA A 199 -8.15 -8.38 -6.17
C ALA A 199 -9.38 -9.20 -5.72
N GLY A 200 -10.24 -8.65 -4.84
CA GLY A 200 -11.39 -9.35 -4.28
C GLY A 200 -11.01 -10.50 -3.32
N ARG A 201 -9.74 -10.57 -2.89
CA ARG A 201 -9.27 -11.52 -1.86
C ARG A 201 -9.73 -11.11 -0.47
N LEU A 202 -9.85 -9.79 -0.25
CA LEU A 202 -10.47 -9.15 0.90
C LEU A 202 -11.69 -8.35 0.44
N ASP A 203 -12.66 -8.23 1.31
CA ASP A 203 -13.88 -7.44 1.04
C ASP A 203 -13.71 -5.98 1.46
N GLY A 204 -12.88 -5.73 2.45
CA GLY A 204 -12.58 -4.39 2.94
C GLY A 204 -11.27 -4.34 3.73
N TYR A 205 -10.83 -3.12 3.98
CA TYR A 205 -9.64 -2.84 4.79
C TYR A 205 -9.79 -1.48 5.45
N TRP A 206 -9.26 -1.34 6.68
CA TRP A 206 -9.08 -0.04 7.34
C TRP A 206 -7.76 0.02 8.10
N GLU A 207 -7.17 1.20 8.14
CA GLU A 207 -6.00 1.51 8.97
C GLU A 207 -5.90 3.01 9.19
N ARG A 208 -5.33 3.41 10.32
CA ARG A 208 -5.06 4.80 10.68
C ARG A 208 -3.57 5.10 10.72
N ASN A 209 -3.24 6.38 10.57
CA ASN A 209 -1.87 6.89 10.69
C ASN A 209 -0.87 6.29 9.68
N LEU A 210 -1.34 5.99 8.48
CA LEU A 210 -0.51 5.61 7.35
C LEU A 210 0.20 6.81 6.73
N SER A 211 1.32 6.54 6.10
CA SER A 211 2.05 7.51 5.29
C SER A 211 1.58 7.48 3.82
N PRO A 212 1.82 8.55 3.04
CA PRO A 212 1.38 8.58 1.65
C PRO A 212 1.93 7.42 0.79
N TRP A 213 3.12 6.92 1.09
CA TRP A 213 3.74 5.82 0.34
C TRP A 213 3.08 4.47 0.59
N ASP A 214 2.45 4.27 1.76
CA ASP A 214 1.66 3.08 2.09
C ASP A 214 0.38 3.02 1.25
N ILE A 215 -0.19 4.18 0.88
CA ILE A 215 -1.55 4.32 0.33
C ILE A 215 -1.56 4.55 -1.17
N ALA A 216 -0.65 5.38 -1.71
CA ALA A 216 -0.77 5.94 -3.06
C ALA A 216 -1.02 4.88 -4.15
N ALA A 217 -0.21 3.84 -4.21
CA ALA A 217 -0.37 2.78 -5.21
C ALA A 217 -1.64 1.95 -4.99
N GLY A 218 -1.93 1.59 -3.74
CA GLY A 218 -3.10 0.78 -3.38
C GLY A 218 -4.42 1.50 -3.63
N GLN A 219 -4.48 2.80 -3.34
CA GLN A 219 -5.67 3.62 -3.55
C GLN A 219 -6.15 3.61 -5.01
N ILE A 220 -5.25 3.80 -5.97
CA ILE A 220 -5.64 3.74 -7.37
C ILE A 220 -6.00 2.33 -7.80
N MET A 221 -5.37 1.29 -7.24
CA MET A 221 -5.73 -0.10 -7.55
C MET A 221 -7.16 -0.42 -7.15
N VAL A 222 -7.56 -0.07 -5.93
CA VAL A 222 -8.94 -0.29 -5.46
C VAL A 222 -9.93 0.46 -6.33
N ARG A 223 -9.67 1.74 -6.65
CA ARG A 223 -10.55 2.55 -7.52
C ARG A 223 -10.68 1.96 -8.93
N GLU A 224 -9.58 1.58 -9.55
CA GLU A 224 -9.56 1.00 -10.90
C GLU A 224 -10.12 -0.43 -10.96
N ALA A 225 -10.18 -1.13 -9.81
CA ALA A 225 -10.89 -2.40 -9.66
C ALA A 225 -12.39 -2.25 -9.39
N GLY A 226 -12.91 -1.01 -9.33
CA GLY A 226 -14.32 -0.70 -9.10
C GLY A 226 -14.71 -0.59 -7.63
N GLY A 227 -13.74 -0.41 -6.73
CA GLY A 227 -13.96 -0.14 -5.31
C GLY A 227 -13.95 1.33 -4.94
N THR A 228 -14.21 1.61 -3.68
CA THR A 228 -14.20 2.94 -3.06
C THR A 228 -13.10 2.98 -2.01
N VAL A 229 -12.37 4.10 -1.96
CA VAL A 229 -11.37 4.42 -0.93
C VAL A 229 -11.62 5.84 -0.46
N SER A 230 -11.69 6.03 0.84
CA SER A 230 -11.81 7.36 1.45
C SER A 230 -11.08 7.42 2.79
N ASP A 231 -10.99 8.62 3.34
CA ASP A 231 -10.70 8.81 4.76
C ASP A 231 -11.80 8.15 5.63
N ILE A 232 -11.42 7.65 6.81
CA ILE A 232 -12.35 6.99 7.75
C ILE A 232 -13.36 7.99 8.30
N ASP A 233 -12.91 9.16 8.74
CA ASP A 233 -13.69 10.10 9.54
C ASP A 233 -14.51 11.06 8.67
N THR A 234 -14.01 11.35 7.46
CA THR A 234 -14.62 12.26 6.50
C THR A 234 -14.73 11.61 5.11
N PRO A 235 -15.48 12.19 4.17
CA PRO A 235 -15.45 11.76 2.77
C PRO A 235 -14.19 12.27 2.02
N GLY A 236 -13.14 12.67 2.75
CA GLY A 236 -11.88 13.19 2.21
C GLY A 236 -10.97 12.15 1.59
N ASP A 237 -9.79 12.59 1.14
CA ASP A 237 -8.78 11.72 0.53
C ASP A 237 -7.86 11.11 1.61
N ALA A 238 -7.88 9.78 1.73
CA ALA A 238 -7.03 9.03 2.64
C ALA A 238 -5.52 9.30 2.43
N LEU A 239 -5.12 9.68 1.22
CA LEU A 239 -3.72 10.03 0.92
C LEU A 239 -3.24 11.25 1.71
N VAL A 240 -4.16 12.16 2.06
CA VAL A 240 -3.85 13.40 2.80
C VAL A 240 -3.87 13.17 4.31
N THR A 241 -4.81 12.37 4.79
CA THR A 241 -5.06 12.19 6.22
C THR A 241 -4.29 11.01 6.83
N GLY A 242 -3.98 10.00 6.01
CA GLY A 242 -3.39 8.75 6.48
C GLY A 242 -4.39 7.79 7.13
N HIS A 243 -5.68 8.11 7.13
CA HIS A 243 -6.75 7.27 7.67
C HIS A 243 -7.54 6.64 6.53
N VAL A 244 -7.39 5.35 6.30
CA VAL A 244 -7.96 4.70 5.13
C VAL A 244 -9.06 3.72 5.49
N VAL A 245 -10.17 3.76 4.74
CA VAL A 245 -11.17 2.69 4.67
C VAL A 245 -11.48 2.43 3.21
N CYS A 246 -11.56 1.14 2.84
CA CYS A 246 -11.87 0.76 1.47
C CYS A 246 -12.65 -0.56 1.36
N GLY A 247 -13.25 -0.77 0.19
CA GLY A 247 -14.03 -1.95 -0.17
C GLY A 247 -14.82 -1.70 -1.45
N ASN A 248 -15.76 -2.58 -1.78
CA ASN A 248 -16.81 -2.20 -2.73
C ASN A 248 -17.72 -1.14 -2.10
N GLU A 249 -18.59 -0.50 -2.87
CA GLU A 249 -19.45 0.61 -2.42
C GLU A 249 -20.23 0.29 -1.13
N PHE A 250 -20.78 -0.92 -1.01
CA PHE A 250 -21.59 -1.34 0.15
C PHE A 250 -20.73 -1.60 1.38
N VAL A 251 -19.68 -2.38 1.23
CA VAL A 251 -18.77 -2.73 2.33
C VAL A 251 -18.04 -1.50 2.84
N HIS A 252 -17.55 -0.65 1.94
CA HIS A 252 -16.92 0.63 2.30
C HIS A 252 -17.89 1.49 3.14
N GLY A 253 -19.15 1.67 2.68
CA GLY A 253 -20.14 2.49 3.39
C GLY A 253 -20.46 1.97 4.78
N GLU A 254 -20.66 0.66 4.93
CA GLU A 254 -20.95 0.05 6.24
C GLU A 254 -19.72 0.05 7.16
N LEU A 255 -18.51 -0.23 6.66
CA LEU A 255 -17.29 -0.14 7.46
C LEU A 255 -17.07 1.29 7.97
N ALA A 256 -17.10 2.30 7.09
CA ALA A 256 -16.94 3.69 7.48
C ALA A 256 -17.96 4.14 8.54
N LYS A 257 -19.23 3.70 8.41
CA LYS A 257 -20.29 3.99 9.38
C LYS A 257 -20.02 3.35 10.75
N VAL A 258 -19.52 2.11 10.78
CA VAL A 258 -19.19 1.41 12.03
C VAL A 258 -17.97 2.07 12.70
N LEU A 259 -16.92 2.33 11.94
CA LEU A 259 -15.69 2.94 12.43
C LEU A 259 -15.92 4.34 13.03
N ARG A 260 -16.66 5.22 12.33
CA ARG A 260 -17.04 6.57 12.85
C ARG A 260 -17.87 6.55 14.13
N LYS A 261 -18.58 5.48 14.41
CA LYS A 261 -19.34 5.32 15.65
C LYS A 261 -18.50 4.76 16.80
N ALA A 262 -17.39 4.12 16.48
CA ALA A 262 -16.48 3.52 17.44
C ALA A 262 -15.35 4.48 17.88
N ALA A 263 -15.10 5.53 17.08
CA ALA A 263 -14.09 6.57 17.32
C ALA A 263 -14.35 7.39 18.60
#